data_1edf3e30d48bbf8742b0e020b67035e6
#
_entry.id   1edf3e30d48bbf8742b0e020b67035e6
#
_cell.length_a   1.000
_cell.length_b   1.000
_cell.length_c   1.000
_cell.angle_alpha   90.00
_cell.angle_beta   90.00
_cell.angle_gamma   90.00
#
_symmetry.space_group_name_H-M   'P 1'
#
loop_
_entity.id
_entity.type
_entity.pdbx_description
1 polymer ?
#
loop_
_entity_poly.entity_id
_entity_poly.type
_entity_poly.pdbx_seq_one_letter_code
_entity_poly.pdbx_strand_id
1 'polypeptide(L)'
;RKIMQKRGLTEVGVCRAPVKITFTLLLAGSMCGLSGELAAETEEGVFGNLRVGFIHAEDDAGDETDGSAIGGKLGYVSPSWKGLSAGATFYTTGELFDDENGDFFSSENGSYSILGEAYLQGELANTQLRIGRFELDTPHADTDDIRMVPNTFQGLLLSNSDLPATTLYLTHLEKWAGVDADIPESFNEMNGDDGVTAVGAVYEGVEQLAVQGWYYHGSDFAKLLYLEALYESDDFSVGLQFGSQTDDSSDESRPDGDVWGITGSYTLSDLTLIAAFNDVSGTVTNGFGGGPYFTSADDHTIDGVEDQQAVALGIEYAGVEALKVGVLHVDFDEGANETDYYGVYEFNDRLAMELIYTDMHEDGDFVRLMTNYGF
;
A
#
# COMPACT_ATOMS: atom_id res chain seq x y z
N ARG A 1 15.90 -55.41 -36.56
CA ARG A 1 15.06 -54.99 -35.40
C ARG A 1 15.54 -53.64 -34.91
N LYS A 2 14.89 -52.55 -35.36
CA LYS A 2 15.10 -51.18 -34.92
C LYS A 2 13.97 -50.83 -33.94
N ILE A 3 14.36 -50.48 -32.73
CA ILE A 3 13.46 -49.95 -31.68
C ILE A 3 13.34 -48.46 -31.97
N MET A 4 12.11 -48.00 -32.27
CA MET A 4 11.78 -46.56 -32.32
C MET A 4 11.55 -46.05 -30.90
N GLN A 5 12.38 -45.11 -30.45
CA GLN A 5 12.10 -44.31 -29.27
C GLN A 5 11.05 -43.25 -29.63
N LYS A 6 9.90 -43.31 -28.93
CA LYS A 6 8.92 -42.22 -28.89
C LYS A 6 9.50 -41.11 -28.01
N ARG A 7 9.71 -39.92 -28.59
CA ARG A 7 9.90 -38.69 -27.82
C ARG A 7 8.55 -38.28 -27.25
N GLY A 8 8.45 -38.26 -25.92
CA GLY A 8 7.33 -37.67 -25.22
C GLY A 8 7.42 -36.15 -25.35
N LEU A 9 6.33 -35.55 -25.78
CA LEU A 9 6.07 -34.12 -25.63
C LEU A 9 5.79 -33.89 -24.16
N THR A 10 6.65 -33.17 -23.48
CA THR A 10 6.37 -32.59 -22.19
C THR A 10 5.35 -31.47 -22.41
N GLU A 11 4.15 -31.69 -21.93
CA GLU A 11 3.19 -30.59 -21.71
C GLU A 11 3.83 -29.62 -20.72
N VAL A 12 4.07 -28.39 -21.16
CA VAL A 12 4.37 -27.26 -20.28
C VAL A 12 3.04 -26.91 -19.64
N GLY A 13 2.84 -27.37 -18.42
CA GLY A 13 1.73 -26.93 -17.59
C GLY A 13 1.94 -25.46 -17.27
N VAL A 14 1.09 -24.62 -17.84
CA VAL A 14 0.96 -23.23 -17.42
C VAL A 14 0.40 -23.28 -16.00
N CYS A 15 1.26 -23.11 -15.01
CA CYS A 15 0.83 -22.80 -13.64
C CYS A 15 0.20 -21.40 -13.68
N ARG A 16 -1.12 -21.33 -13.74
CA ARG A 16 -1.83 -20.11 -13.43
C ARG A 16 -1.70 -19.94 -11.92
N ALA A 17 -0.88 -18.99 -11.49
CA ALA A 17 -0.92 -18.53 -10.11
C ALA A 17 -2.33 -17.97 -9.86
N PRO A 18 -3.00 -18.30 -8.73
CA PRO A 18 -4.26 -17.67 -8.38
C PRO A 18 -3.98 -16.18 -8.17
N VAL A 19 -4.81 -15.32 -8.76
CA VAL A 19 -4.84 -13.88 -8.44
C VAL A 19 -5.19 -13.81 -6.95
N LYS A 20 -4.20 -13.60 -6.10
CA LYS A 20 -4.44 -13.33 -4.69
C LYS A 20 -5.01 -11.92 -4.60
N ILE A 21 -6.28 -11.81 -4.28
CA ILE A 21 -6.86 -10.55 -3.83
C ILE A 21 -6.27 -10.33 -2.45
N THR A 22 -5.21 -9.56 -2.37
CA THR A 22 -4.64 -9.14 -1.10
C THR A 22 -5.44 -7.91 -0.66
N PHE A 23 -6.38 -8.08 0.26
CA PHE A 23 -6.82 -6.97 1.07
C PHE A 23 -5.66 -6.66 1.99
N THR A 24 -5.09 -5.49 1.81
CA THR A 24 -4.08 -4.96 2.70
C THR A 24 -4.79 -4.56 3.97
N LEU A 25 -4.84 -5.47 4.92
CA LEU A 25 -5.40 -5.18 6.22
C LEU A 25 -4.37 -4.40 7.04
N LEU A 26 -4.84 -3.43 7.69
CA LEU A 26 -4.27 -2.31 8.45
C LEU A 26 -3.27 -2.60 9.58
N LEU A 27 -2.62 -3.69 9.61
CA LEU A 27 -1.36 -3.85 10.32
C LEU A 27 -0.20 -3.63 9.35
N ALA A 28 -0.51 -2.95 8.30
CA ALA A 28 0.32 -2.80 7.16
C ALA A 28 1.15 -1.53 7.16
N GLY A 29 1.48 -1.03 8.28
CA GLY A 29 2.65 -0.18 8.32
C GLY A 29 3.93 -0.91 7.89
N SER A 30 3.92 -2.12 7.36
CA SER A 30 5.05 -2.76 6.67
C SER A 30 4.97 -4.27 6.51
N MET A 31 3.78 -4.88 6.63
CA MET A 31 3.63 -6.26 6.17
C MET A 31 3.30 -6.36 4.68
N CYS A 32 3.62 -5.35 3.88
CA CYS A 32 3.85 -5.56 2.46
C CYS A 32 5.01 -6.54 2.39
N GLY A 33 4.71 -7.80 2.05
CA GLY A 33 5.73 -8.83 1.96
C GLY A 33 6.91 -8.24 1.21
N LEU A 34 8.10 -8.24 1.81
CA LEU A 34 9.37 -7.84 1.23
C LEU A 34 9.75 -8.77 0.06
N SER A 35 8.76 -9.23 -0.72
CA SER A 35 9.01 -9.78 -2.03
C SER A 35 9.41 -8.61 -2.92
N GLY A 36 10.58 -8.62 -3.48
CA GLY A 36 11.21 -7.53 -4.23
C GLY A 36 10.47 -6.98 -5.45
N GLU A 37 9.17 -6.88 -5.40
CA GLU A 37 8.25 -6.36 -6.42
C GLU A 37 7.56 -5.10 -5.92
N LEU A 38 8.28 -3.97 -6.02
CA LEU A 38 7.73 -2.64 -5.71
C LEU A 38 6.72 -2.11 -6.75
N ALA A 39 6.51 -2.82 -7.81
CA ALA A 39 5.44 -2.58 -8.76
C ALA A 39 4.82 -3.92 -9.07
N ALA A 40 3.51 -4.05 -8.89
CA ALA A 40 2.80 -5.29 -9.16
C ALA A 40 3.24 -5.89 -10.50
N GLU A 41 3.71 -7.16 -10.51
CA GLU A 41 3.86 -7.91 -11.76
C GLU A 41 2.48 -8.12 -12.34
N THR A 42 2.08 -7.21 -13.19
CA THR A 42 0.82 -7.34 -13.91
C THR A 42 1.01 -8.41 -14.99
N GLU A 43 0.27 -9.49 -14.89
CA GLU A 43 0.25 -10.54 -15.92
C GLU A 43 -0.10 -9.93 -17.27
N GLU A 44 0.56 -10.43 -18.35
CA GLU A 44 0.24 -10.03 -19.72
C GLU A 44 -1.24 -10.30 -20.02
N GLY A 45 -1.93 -9.33 -20.57
CA GLY A 45 -3.34 -9.47 -20.96
C GLY A 45 -4.25 -8.43 -20.33
N VAL A 46 -5.54 -8.76 -20.31
CA VAL A 46 -6.59 -7.94 -19.69
C VAL A 46 -6.81 -8.41 -18.25
N PHE A 47 -6.83 -7.48 -17.34
CA PHE A 47 -7.11 -7.71 -15.92
C PHE A 47 -7.98 -6.58 -15.36
N GLY A 48 -8.54 -6.79 -14.19
CA GLY A 48 -9.31 -5.75 -13.54
C GLY A 48 -10.03 -6.23 -12.29
N ASN A 49 -10.72 -5.28 -11.65
CA ASN A 49 -11.64 -5.57 -10.58
C ASN A 49 -12.90 -4.71 -10.67
N LEU A 50 -13.95 -5.17 -10.00
CA LEU A 50 -15.13 -4.37 -9.68
C LEU A 50 -15.16 -4.22 -8.16
N ARG A 51 -15.41 -2.99 -7.71
CA ARG A 51 -15.58 -2.64 -6.29
C ARG A 51 -16.95 -2.08 -6.02
N VAL A 52 -17.51 -2.43 -4.87
CA VAL A 52 -18.71 -1.79 -4.30
C VAL A 52 -18.40 -1.49 -2.85
N GLY A 53 -18.59 -0.24 -2.45
CA GLY A 53 -18.34 0.23 -1.11
C GLY A 53 -19.53 0.93 -0.49
N PHE A 54 -19.68 0.82 0.83
CA PHE A 54 -20.62 1.56 1.67
C PHE A 54 -19.86 2.02 2.90
N ILE A 55 -20.12 3.24 3.33
CA ILE A 55 -19.64 3.82 4.57
C ILE A 55 -20.79 4.53 5.28
N HIS A 56 -20.82 4.41 6.59
CA HIS A 56 -21.64 5.20 7.49
C HIS A 56 -20.70 5.75 8.56
N ALA A 57 -20.63 7.05 8.71
CA ALA A 57 -19.79 7.74 9.67
C ALA A 57 -20.65 8.65 10.55
N GLU A 58 -20.28 8.75 11.85
CA GLU A 58 -20.86 9.68 12.83
C GLU A 58 -19.71 10.44 13.49
N ASP A 59 -19.75 11.76 13.45
CA ASP A 59 -18.76 12.60 14.13
C ASP A 59 -19.11 12.81 15.60
N ASP A 60 -18.20 13.42 16.39
CA ASP A 60 -18.40 13.72 17.81
C ASP A 60 -19.60 14.64 18.12
N ALA A 61 -20.07 15.39 17.14
CA ALA A 61 -21.26 16.23 17.28
C ALA A 61 -22.56 15.44 17.07
N GLY A 62 -22.48 14.20 16.58
CA GLY A 62 -23.59 13.33 16.22
C GLY A 62 -24.15 13.65 14.85
N ASP A 63 -23.35 14.28 13.96
CA ASP A 63 -23.71 14.47 12.58
C ASP A 63 -23.36 13.20 11.80
N GLU A 64 -24.37 12.58 11.18
CA GLU A 64 -24.25 11.33 10.43
C GLU A 64 -23.96 11.63 8.95
N THR A 65 -23.09 10.83 8.32
CA THR A 65 -22.79 10.90 6.91
C THR A 65 -22.76 9.50 6.30
N ASP A 66 -23.49 9.32 5.19
CA ASP A 66 -23.57 8.07 4.44
C ASP A 66 -22.87 8.20 3.10
N GLY A 67 -22.15 7.17 2.67
CA GLY A 67 -21.54 7.10 1.36
C GLY A 67 -21.70 5.72 0.71
N SER A 68 -21.82 5.71 -0.60
CA SER A 68 -21.83 4.48 -1.38
C SER A 68 -21.21 4.67 -2.75
N ALA A 69 -20.42 3.70 -3.17
CA ALA A 69 -19.72 3.77 -4.44
C ALA A 69 -19.69 2.44 -5.18
N ILE A 70 -19.66 2.54 -6.52
CA ILE A 70 -19.39 1.43 -7.42
C ILE A 70 -18.30 1.86 -8.39
N GLY A 71 -17.30 0.98 -8.62
CA GLY A 71 -16.18 1.30 -9.50
C GLY A 71 -15.21 0.13 -9.66
N GLY A 72 -13.94 0.45 -9.73
CA GLY A 72 -12.86 -0.49 -9.89
C GLY A 72 -11.88 -0.13 -10.99
N LYS A 73 -11.13 -1.11 -11.47
CA LYS A 73 -10.12 -0.89 -12.52
C LYS A 73 -10.25 -1.87 -13.69
N LEU A 74 -9.85 -1.39 -14.88
CA LEU A 74 -9.66 -2.20 -16.08
C LEU A 74 -8.32 -1.88 -16.69
N GLY A 75 -7.45 -2.86 -16.75
CA GLY A 75 -6.08 -2.75 -17.25
C GLY A 75 -5.76 -3.71 -18.38
N TYR A 76 -4.70 -3.37 -19.10
CA TYR A 76 -4.08 -4.22 -20.11
C TYR A 76 -2.57 -4.06 -20.09
N VAL A 77 -1.86 -5.19 -20.06
CA VAL A 77 -0.41 -5.25 -20.27
C VAL A 77 -0.10 -6.00 -21.57
N SER A 78 0.68 -5.36 -22.42
CA SER A 78 1.07 -5.99 -23.70
C SER A 78 2.04 -7.14 -23.48
N PRO A 79 2.04 -8.16 -24.36
CA PRO A 79 3.13 -9.12 -24.41
C PRO A 79 4.48 -8.44 -24.58
N SER A 80 5.50 -8.99 -23.92
CA SER A 80 6.87 -8.49 -24.05
C SER A 80 7.42 -8.76 -25.46
N TRP A 81 7.91 -7.71 -26.11
CA TRP A 81 8.60 -7.81 -27.38
C TRP A 81 10.06 -7.37 -27.24
N LYS A 82 10.97 -8.33 -27.21
CA LYS A 82 12.42 -8.08 -27.03
C LYS A 82 12.75 -7.32 -25.73
N GLY A 83 12.07 -7.64 -24.66
CA GLY A 83 12.22 -6.97 -23.37
C GLY A 83 11.49 -5.61 -23.26
N LEU A 84 10.61 -5.29 -24.21
CA LEU A 84 9.78 -4.09 -24.14
C LEU A 84 8.31 -4.46 -24.00
N SER A 85 7.62 -3.86 -23.05
CA SER A 85 6.17 -3.98 -22.84
C SER A 85 5.56 -2.61 -22.54
N ALA A 86 4.24 -2.55 -22.57
CA ALA A 86 3.47 -1.35 -22.24
C ALA A 86 2.23 -1.75 -21.44
N GLY A 87 1.90 -0.96 -20.44
CA GLY A 87 0.69 -1.14 -19.64
C GLY A 87 -0.17 0.12 -19.63
N ALA A 88 -1.49 -0.08 -19.48
CA ALA A 88 -2.44 0.99 -19.25
C ALA A 88 -3.59 0.48 -18.38
N THR A 89 -3.95 1.22 -17.32
CA THR A 89 -5.04 0.90 -16.40
C THR A 89 -5.92 2.12 -16.19
N PHE A 90 -7.19 1.91 -16.42
CA PHE A 90 -8.23 2.89 -16.21
C PHE A 90 -8.96 2.59 -14.92
N TYR A 91 -9.07 3.58 -14.03
CA TYR A 91 -9.78 3.51 -12.77
C TYR A 91 -11.05 4.35 -12.84
N THR A 92 -12.08 3.91 -12.13
CA THR A 92 -13.33 4.66 -12.03
C THR A 92 -13.97 4.45 -10.67
N THR A 93 -14.61 5.49 -10.17
CA THR A 93 -15.52 5.43 -9.04
C THR A 93 -16.75 6.24 -9.36
N GLY A 94 -17.92 5.72 -9.00
CA GLY A 94 -19.19 6.35 -9.22
C GLY A 94 -20.08 6.20 -8.00
N GLU A 95 -20.81 7.25 -7.66
CA GLU A 95 -21.83 7.22 -6.63
C GLU A 95 -22.88 6.16 -6.98
N LEU A 96 -23.27 5.35 -6.00
CA LEU A 96 -24.25 4.29 -6.19
C LEU A 96 -25.67 4.73 -5.82
N PHE A 97 -25.79 5.51 -4.74
CA PHE A 97 -27.03 6.12 -4.28
C PHE A 97 -26.82 7.62 -4.10
N ASP A 98 -27.88 8.39 -3.89
CA ASP A 98 -27.80 9.84 -3.65
C ASP A 98 -27.35 10.08 -2.21
N ASP A 99 -26.03 10.15 -2.01
CA ASP A 99 -25.36 10.23 -0.73
C ASP A 99 -24.71 11.61 -0.55
N GLU A 100 -24.56 12.06 0.69
CA GLU A 100 -23.94 13.34 1.01
C GLU A 100 -22.41 13.21 1.20
N ASN A 101 -21.87 11.98 1.13
CA ASN A 101 -20.50 11.69 1.51
C ASN A 101 -19.54 11.55 0.33
N GLY A 102 -18.60 12.48 0.21
CA GLY A 102 -17.49 12.41 -0.72
C GLY A 102 -16.33 11.50 -0.31
N ASP A 103 -16.31 10.92 0.91
CA ASP A 103 -15.13 10.23 1.46
C ASP A 103 -14.66 9.02 0.65
N PHE A 104 -15.59 8.24 0.07
CA PHE A 104 -15.20 7.18 -0.86
C PHE A 104 -14.55 7.69 -2.14
N PHE A 105 -14.85 8.90 -2.52
CA PHE A 105 -14.33 9.51 -3.73
C PHE A 105 -13.07 10.32 -3.45
N SER A 106 -12.88 10.77 -2.19
CA SER A 106 -11.85 11.74 -1.78
C SER A 106 -11.81 12.95 -2.73
N SER A 107 -12.94 13.28 -3.37
CA SER A 107 -13.06 14.29 -4.40
C SER A 107 -14.30 15.15 -4.17
N GLU A 108 -14.12 16.47 -4.15
CA GLU A 108 -15.22 17.45 -4.06
C GLU A 108 -16.22 17.34 -5.23
N ASN A 109 -15.81 16.74 -6.35
CA ASN A 109 -16.66 16.57 -7.54
C ASN A 109 -17.42 15.24 -7.56
N GLY A 110 -17.26 14.39 -6.54
CA GLY A 110 -17.89 13.07 -6.46
C GLY A 110 -17.30 12.09 -7.48
N SER A 111 -18.18 11.44 -8.27
CA SER A 111 -17.77 10.41 -9.23
C SER A 111 -16.72 10.87 -10.23
N TYR A 112 -15.66 10.08 -10.42
CA TYR A 112 -14.59 10.38 -11.38
C TYR A 112 -14.01 9.14 -12.05
N SER A 113 -13.19 9.38 -13.07
CA SER A 113 -12.46 8.35 -13.79
C SER A 113 -11.12 8.88 -14.23
N ILE A 114 -10.07 8.05 -14.09
CA ILE A 114 -8.70 8.45 -14.40
C ILE A 114 -7.96 7.33 -15.14
N LEU A 115 -7.09 7.69 -16.09
CA LEU A 115 -6.06 6.80 -16.60
C LEU A 115 -4.89 6.85 -15.59
N GLY A 116 -4.99 6.04 -14.53
CA GLY A 116 -4.01 6.04 -13.44
C GLY A 116 -2.69 5.41 -13.86
N GLU A 117 -2.71 4.35 -14.68
CA GLU A 117 -1.47 3.79 -15.22
C GLU A 117 -1.42 3.94 -16.73
N ALA A 118 -0.27 4.34 -17.25
CA ALA A 118 0.08 4.39 -18.67
C ALA A 118 1.60 4.45 -18.79
N TYR A 119 2.24 3.29 -19.01
CA TYR A 119 3.70 3.20 -18.95
C TYR A 119 4.31 2.37 -20.10
N LEU A 120 5.59 2.62 -20.35
CA LEU A 120 6.47 1.75 -21.08
C LEU A 120 7.45 1.10 -20.11
N GLN A 121 7.68 -0.19 -20.26
CA GLN A 121 8.63 -0.96 -19.48
C GLN A 121 9.67 -1.60 -20.39
N GLY A 122 10.94 -1.49 -20.00
CA GLY A 122 12.06 -2.13 -20.66
C GLY A 122 12.79 -3.04 -19.67
N GLU A 123 13.13 -4.25 -20.13
CA GLU A 123 13.89 -5.25 -19.36
C GLU A 123 15.15 -5.64 -20.09
N LEU A 124 16.29 -5.57 -19.41
CA LEU A 124 17.59 -5.99 -19.92
C LEU A 124 18.39 -6.70 -18.83
N ALA A 125 18.59 -7.99 -18.97
CA ALA A 125 19.17 -8.86 -17.94
C ALA A 125 18.42 -8.73 -16.61
N ASN A 126 19.06 -8.28 -15.54
CA ASN A 126 18.48 -8.10 -14.23
C ASN A 126 18.10 -6.62 -13.95
N THR A 127 17.95 -5.82 -14.99
CA THR A 127 17.58 -4.41 -14.90
C THR A 127 16.23 -4.18 -15.56
N GLN A 128 15.32 -3.54 -14.85
CA GLN A 128 14.01 -3.10 -15.35
C GLN A 128 13.91 -1.58 -15.26
N LEU A 129 13.37 -0.96 -16.29
CA LEU A 129 13.05 0.47 -16.33
C LEU A 129 11.59 0.64 -16.71
N ARG A 130 10.80 1.33 -15.87
CA ARG A 130 9.43 1.73 -16.16
C ARG A 130 9.34 3.25 -16.23
N ILE A 131 8.66 3.78 -17.23
CA ILE A 131 8.47 5.23 -17.45
C ILE A 131 7.02 5.50 -17.79
N GLY A 132 6.40 6.45 -17.09
CA GLY A 132 5.02 6.85 -17.30
C GLY A 132 4.26 6.97 -15.99
N ARG A 133 3.03 6.45 -15.96
CA ARG A 133 2.17 6.39 -14.77
C ARG A 133 2.04 4.95 -14.34
N PHE A 134 2.20 4.69 -13.04
CA PHE A 134 2.20 3.34 -12.48
C PHE A 134 1.87 3.34 -10.99
N GLU A 135 1.34 2.21 -10.49
CA GLU A 135 1.30 1.91 -9.05
C GLU A 135 2.74 1.70 -8.54
N LEU A 136 3.02 2.16 -7.32
CA LEU A 136 4.32 2.05 -6.66
C LEU A 136 4.12 1.89 -5.17
N ASP A 137 4.84 0.92 -4.57
CA ASP A 137 4.82 0.68 -3.13
C ASP A 137 6.23 0.81 -2.55
N THR A 138 6.53 1.97 -1.98
CA THR A 138 7.75 2.28 -1.24
C THR A 138 7.38 2.93 0.10
N PRO A 139 8.25 3.01 1.10
CA PRO A 139 7.87 3.49 2.43
C PRO A 139 7.17 4.86 2.48
N HIS A 140 7.55 5.80 1.63
CA HIS A 140 6.97 7.15 1.60
C HIS A 140 6.32 7.51 0.25
N ALA A 141 6.03 6.53 -0.58
CA ALA A 141 5.20 6.67 -1.78
C ALA A 141 4.58 5.30 -2.07
N ASP A 142 3.31 5.14 -1.74
CA ASP A 142 2.61 3.85 -1.84
C ASP A 142 1.19 4.01 -2.40
N THR A 143 0.63 2.88 -2.82
CA THR A 143 -0.69 2.83 -3.45
C THR A 143 -1.82 3.18 -2.49
N ASP A 144 -1.68 2.92 -1.21
CA ASP A 144 -2.71 3.07 -0.17
C ASP A 144 -4.12 2.66 -0.67
N ASP A 145 -4.27 1.40 -1.06
CA ASP A 145 -5.46 0.90 -1.76
C ASP A 145 -6.63 0.61 -0.80
N ILE A 146 -6.97 1.56 0.06
CA ILE A 146 -7.99 1.45 1.11
C ILE A 146 -9.40 1.90 0.67
N ARG A 147 -9.51 2.63 -0.45
CA ARG A 147 -10.77 3.19 -0.96
C ARG A 147 -11.08 2.65 -2.38
N MET A 148 -11.74 3.44 -3.22
CA MET A 148 -12.17 3.03 -4.55
C MET A 148 -11.07 3.11 -5.60
N VAL A 149 -10.17 4.08 -5.50
CA VAL A 149 -9.08 4.34 -6.45
C VAL A 149 -7.78 4.52 -5.68
N PRO A 150 -6.77 3.65 -5.89
CA PRO A 150 -5.48 3.75 -5.20
C PRO A 150 -4.66 4.94 -5.69
N ASN A 151 -3.60 5.27 -4.97
CA ASN A 151 -2.60 6.20 -5.45
C ASN A 151 -1.85 5.63 -6.65
N THR A 152 -1.57 6.50 -7.60
CA THR A 152 -0.72 6.21 -8.77
C THR A 152 0.24 7.37 -9.00
N PHE A 153 1.44 7.04 -9.49
CA PHE A 153 2.56 7.99 -9.62
C PHE A 153 2.96 8.16 -11.08
N GLN A 154 3.34 9.38 -11.46
CA GLN A 154 3.92 9.67 -12.77
C GLN A 154 5.41 9.96 -12.61
N GLY A 155 6.24 9.20 -13.35
CA GLY A 155 7.69 9.36 -13.25
C GLY A 155 8.44 8.23 -13.94
N LEU A 156 9.58 7.86 -13.36
CA LEU A 156 10.38 6.71 -13.75
C LEU A 156 10.73 5.84 -12.54
N LEU A 157 10.83 4.54 -12.77
CA LEU A 157 11.31 3.55 -11.80
C LEU A 157 12.36 2.66 -12.48
N LEU A 158 13.55 2.62 -11.92
CA LEU A 158 14.63 1.71 -12.30
C LEU A 158 14.89 0.72 -11.16
N SER A 159 14.90 -0.57 -11.46
CA SER A 159 15.35 -1.61 -10.53
C SER A 159 16.48 -2.44 -11.11
N ASN A 160 17.37 -2.95 -10.26
CA ASN A 160 18.47 -3.82 -10.64
C ASN A 160 18.74 -4.87 -9.57
N SER A 161 18.80 -6.16 -9.97
CA SER A 161 19.06 -7.32 -9.11
C SER A 161 20.36 -8.05 -9.49
N ASP A 162 21.41 -7.36 -9.95
CA ASP A 162 22.71 -7.94 -10.25
C ASP A 162 23.50 -8.35 -8.99
N LEU A 163 23.23 -7.71 -7.84
CA LEU A 163 23.84 -8.06 -6.57
C LEU A 163 23.13 -9.28 -5.96
N PRO A 164 23.87 -10.26 -5.40
CA PRO A 164 23.25 -11.42 -4.77
C PRO A 164 22.25 -11.03 -3.69
N ALA A 165 21.03 -11.53 -3.78
CA ALA A 165 19.94 -11.31 -2.83
C ALA A 165 19.68 -9.82 -2.49
N THR A 166 19.99 -8.93 -3.43
CA THR A 166 19.80 -7.48 -3.24
C THR A 166 19.17 -6.89 -4.48
N THR A 167 18.08 -6.16 -4.30
CA THR A 167 17.49 -5.32 -5.35
C THR A 167 17.72 -3.86 -5.02
N LEU A 168 18.27 -3.13 -5.97
CA LEU A 168 18.51 -1.69 -5.89
C LEU A 168 17.42 -0.97 -6.68
N TYR A 169 16.98 0.17 -6.19
CA TYR A 169 15.95 0.99 -6.79
C TYR A 169 16.39 2.45 -6.94
N LEU A 170 15.95 3.06 -8.02
CA LEU A 170 16.00 4.50 -8.25
C LEU A 170 14.66 4.92 -8.85
N THR A 171 13.99 5.84 -8.22
CA THR A 171 12.76 6.44 -8.77
C THR A 171 12.84 7.96 -8.75
N HIS A 172 12.20 8.57 -9.74
CA HIS A 172 11.94 10.01 -9.78
C HIS A 172 10.47 10.20 -10.12
N LEU A 173 9.74 10.80 -9.20
CA LEU A 173 8.29 10.99 -9.23
C LEU A 173 8.00 12.49 -9.39
N GLU A 174 7.21 12.83 -10.39
CA GLU A 174 6.84 14.22 -10.68
C GLU A 174 5.45 14.55 -10.15
N LYS A 175 4.51 13.60 -10.31
CA LYS A 175 3.09 13.79 -9.99
C LYS A 175 2.49 12.52 -9.42
N TRP A 176 1.39 12.69 -8.71
CA TRP A 176 0.58 11.60 -8.20
C TRP A 176 -0.91 11.93 -8.26
N ALA A 177 -1.76 10.92 -8.17
CA ALA A 177 -3.21 11.02 -8.14
C ALA A 177 -3.76 9.81 -7.37
N GLY A 178 -4.94 9.92 -6.82
CA GLY A 178 -5.60 8.85 -6.08
C GLY A 178 -6.09 9.31 -4.71
N VAL A 179 -6.32 8.34 -3.82
CA VAL A 179 -7.04 8.53 -2.55
C VAL A 179 -6.48 9.64 -1.67
N ASP A 180 -5.15 9.79 -1.59
CA ASP A 180 -4.50 10.77 -0.71
C ASP A 180 -4.07 12.06 -1.40
N ALA A 181 -4.30 12.17 -2.71
CA ALA A 181 -3.91 13.36 -3.44
C ALA A 181 -4.92 14.51 -3.23
N ASP A 182 -4.46 15.75 -3.17
CA ASP A 182 -5.32 16.95 -3.02
C ASP A 182 -6.48 17.00 -4.03
N ILE A 183 -6.26 16.50 -5.24
CA ILE A 183 -7.27 16.36 -6.29
C ILE A 183 -7.18 14.93 -6.84
N PRO A 184 -7.92 13.96 -6.29
CA PRO A 184 -7.80 12.52 -6.61
C PRO A 184 -7.98 12.18 -8.08
N GLU A 185 -8.86 12.89 -8.78
CA GLU A 185 -9.19 12.68 -10.20
C GLU A 185 -8.15 13.26 -11.19
N SER A 186 -7.08 13.89 -10.68
CA SER A 186 -6.07 14.57 -11.48
C SER A 186 -4.66 14.35 -10.93
N PHE A 187 -3.66 14.25 -11.80
CA PHE A 187 -2.26 14.18 -11.38
C PHE A 187 -1.76 15.53 -10.85
N ASN A 188 -1.55 15.60 -9.54
CA ASN A 188 -1.01 16.75 -8.81
C ASN A 188 0.51 16.67 -8.80
N GLU A 189 1.18 17.83 -8.76
CA GLU A 189 2.63 17.90 -8.60
C GLU A 189 3.03 17.52 -7.18
N MET A 190 4.04 16.66 -7.04
CA MET A 190 4.54 16.23 -5.73
C MET A 190 5.47 17.26 -5.08
N ASN A 191 6.22 18.00 -5.87
CA ASN A 191 7.13 19.06 -5.43
C ASN A 191 7.34 20.08 -6.55
N GLY A 192 6.27 20.73 -7.02
CA GLY A 192 6.31 21.61 -8.17
C GLY A 192 6.96 20.94 -9.39
N ASP A 193 7.76 21.69 -10.14
CA ASP A 193 8.46 21.18 -11.33
C ASP A 193 9.66 20.25 -11.01
N ASP A 194 10.12 20.20 -9.74
CA ASP A 194 11.34 19.46 -9.35
C ASP A 194 11.08 18.00 -8.99
N GLY A 195 9.84 17.65 -8.61
CA GLY A 195 9.49 16.30 -8.19
C GLY A 195 10.25 15.78 -6.98
N VAL A 196 10.18 14.47 -6.74
CA VAL A 196 10.86 13.75 -5.65
C VAL A 196 11.69 12.60 -6.22
N THR A 197 12.96 12.52 -5.83
CA THR A 197 13.85 11.42 -6.22
C THR A 197 14.08 10.50 -5.01
N ALA A 198 13.95 9.18 -5.20
CA ALA A 198 14.28 8.22 -4.17
C ALA A 198 15.27 7.18 -4.66
N VAL A 199 16.13 6.73 -3.76
CA VAL A 199 17.00 5.57 -3.94
C VAL A 199 16.72 4.58 -2.81
N GLY A 200 16.64 3.30 -3.16
CA GLY A 200 16.34 2.24 -2.19
C GLY A 200 17.15 0.98 -2.44
N ALA A 201 17.25 0.16 -1.40
CA ALA A 201 17.81 -1.17 -1.47
C ALA A 201 17.03 -2.12 -0.57
N VAL A 202 16.71 -3.31 -1.08
CA VAL A 202 16.12 -4.42 -0.34
C VAL A 202 17.08 -5.60 -0.37
N TYR A 203 17.41 -6.17 0.79
CA TYR A 203 18.31 -7.31 0.96
C TYR A 203 17.60 -8.47 1.65
N GLU A 204 17.62 -9.64 1.00
CA GLU A 204 16.98 -10.88 1.45
C GLU A 204 17.96 -12.07 1.46
N GLY A 205 19.23 -11.81 1.73
CA GLY A 205 20.29 -12.82 1.69
C GLY A 205 20.45 -13.67 2.95
N VAL A 206 19.67 -13.40 3.99
CA VAL A 206 19.59 -14.19 5.22
C VAL A 206 18.19 -14.78 5.31
N GLU A 207 18.12 -16.11 5.48
CA GLU A 207 16.84 -16.80 5.60
C GLU A 207 15.95 -16.15 6.68
N GLN A 208 14.69 -15.90 6.37
CA GLN A 208 13.72 -15.28 7.27
C GLN A 208 14.01 -13.81 7.64
N LEU A 209 15.02 -13.17 7.06
CA LEU A 209 15.34 -11.78 7.34
C LEU A 209 15.34 -10.96 6.06
N ALA A 210 14.52 -9.94 6.04
CA ALA A 210 14.55 -8.89 5.04
C ALA A 210 14.98 -7.56 5.65
N VAL A 211 15.81 -6.81 4.93
CA VAL A 211 16.29 -5.49 5.35
C VAL A 211 16.11 -4.53 4.20
N GLN A 212 15.53 -3.37 4.46
CA GLN A 212 15.42 -2.31 3.48
C GLN A 212 15.94 -0.97 3.98
N GLY A 213 16.37 -0.15 3.03
CA GLY A 213 16.75 1.23 3.30
C GLY A 213 16.43 2.13 2.13
N TRP A 214 15.85 3.28 2.40
CA TRP A 214 15.39 4.25 1.41
C TRP A 214 15.82 5.66 1.78
N TYR A 215 16.13 6.46 0.77
CA TYR A 215 16.40 7.88 0.90
C TYR A 215 15.65 8.65 -0.17
N TYR A 216 14.83 9.60 0.25
CA TYR A 216 14.06 10.49 -0.63
C TYR A 216 14.59 11.91 -0.52
N HIS A 217 14.58 12.60 -1.64
CA HIS A 217 14.97 14.00 -1.72
C HIS A 217 14.04 14.76 -2.67
N GLY A 218 13.32 15.73 -2.13
CA GLY A 218 12.66 16.79 -2.87
C GLY A 218 13.45 18.09 -2.68
N SER A 219 13.92 18.70 -3.77
CA SER A 219 14.69 19.94 -3.74
C SER A 219 13.82 21.09 -3.22
N ASP A 220 14.34 21.89 -2.30
CA ASP A 220 13.60 22.97 -1.62
C ASP A 220 12.30 22.47 -0.95
N PHE A 221 12.30 21.19 -0.50
CA PHE A 221 11.16 20.50 0.09
C PHE A 221 11.57 19.75 1.35
N ALA A 222 12.04 18.49 1.25
CA ALA A 222 12.46 17.68 2.37
C ALA A 222 13.39 16.53 1.96
N LYS A 223 14.09 15.99 2.95
CA LYS A 223 14.84 14.74 2.87
C LYS A 223 14.24 13.73 3.82
N LEU A 224 13.95 12.51 3.35
CA LEU A 224 13.45 11.44 4.18
C LEU A 224 14.42 10.26 4.11
N LEU A 225 14.72 9.67 5.26
CA LEU A 225 15.46 8.42 5.39
C LEU A 225 14.54 7.39 6.06
N TYR A 226 14.48 6.18 5.51
CA TYR A 226 13.80 5.05 6.13
C TYR A 226 14.68 3.81 6.14
N LEU A 227 14.71 3.13 7.27
CA LEU A 227 15.43 1.86 7.46
C LEU A 227 14.50 0.88 8.16
N GLU A 228 14.47 -0.37 7.69
CA GLU A 228 13.68 -1.43 8.29
C GLU A 228 14.43 -2.75 8.23
N ALA A 229 14.24 -3.57 9.27
CA ALA A 229 14.63 -4.96 9.29
C ALA A 229 13.48 -5.79 9.85
N LEU A 230 12.99 -6.76 9.06
CA LEU A 230 11.91 -7.66 9.42
C LEU A 230 12.43 -9.09 9.44
N TYR A 231 12.27 -9.77 10.57
CA TYR A 231 12.49 -11.19 10.72
C TYR A 231 11.15 -11.91 10.83
N GLU A 232 10.93 -12.91 9.96
CA GLU A 232 9.69 -13.70 9.92
C GLU A 232 10.02 -15.20 10.02
N SER A 233 9.37 -15.88 10.94
CA SER A 233 9.37 -17.34 11.07
C SER A 233 7.96 -17.88 10.95
N ASP A 234 7.79 -19.20 10.98
CA ASP A 234 6.47 -19.83 10.86
C ASP A 234 5.49 -19.38 11.96
N ASP A 235 5.98 -19.08 13.16
CA ASP A 235 5.14 -18.80 14.32
C ASP A 235 5.23 -17.35 14.81
N PHE A 236 6.24 -16.59 14.44
CA PHE A 236 6.41 -15.22 14.92
C PHE A 236 7.14 -14.31 13.92
N SER A 237 6.88 -13.01 14.03
CA SER A 237 7.65 -11.97 13.36
C SER A 237 8.17 -10.94 14.35
N VAL A 238 9.28 -10.27 14.00
CA VAL A 238 9.81 -9.11 14.72
C VAL A 238 10.36 -8.13 13.71
N GLY A 239 9.87 -6.88 13.75
CA GLY A 239 10.34 -5.77 12.92
C GLY A 239 10.97 -4.66 13.74
N LEU A 240 11.97 -4.00 13.18
CA LEU A 240 12.57 -2.77 13.67
C LEU A 240 12.58 -1.75 12.56
N GLN A 241 12.19 -0.52 12.85
CA GLN A 241 12.23 0.59 11.90
C GLN A 241 12.89 1.83 12.48
N PHE A 242 13.44 2.63 11.59
CA PHE A 242 13.93 3.97 11.87
C PHE A 242 13.61 4.87 10.67
N GLY A 243 13.01 6.02 10.92
CA GLY A 243 12.76 7.07 9.94
C GLY A 243 13.36 8.39 10.40
N SER A 244 13.74 9.24 9.46
CA SER A 244 14.19 10.60 9.74
C SER A 244 13.71 11.54 8.65
N GLN A 245 13.17 12.68 9.06
CA GLN A 245 12.77 13.78 8.19
C GLN A 245 13.63 14.99 8.50
N THR A 246 14.12 15.65 7.43
CA THR A 246 14.89 16.91 7.55
C THR A 246 14.36 17.92 6.55
N ASP A 247 14.09 19.13 7.00
CA ASP A 247 13.71 20.23 6.14
C ASP A 247 14.83 20.57 5.13
N ASP A 248 14.49 20.73 3.87
CA ASP A 248 15.39 21.22 2.81
C ASP A 248 14.81 22.49 2.16
N SER A 249 13.73 23.06 2.74
CA SER A 249 13.11 24.26 2.21
C SER A 249 13.92 25.51 2.52
N SER A 250 13.92 26.47 1.61
CA SER A 250 14.67 27.72 1.76
C SER A 250 14.10 28.64 2.86
N ASP A 251 12.88 28.43 3.30
CA ASP A 251 12.19 29.20 4.34
C ASP A 251 12.08 28.47 5.68
N GLU A 252 12.70 27.28 5.81
CA GLU A 252 12.66 26.43 7.03
C GLU A 252 11.20 26.19 7.49
N SER A 253 10.29 25.94 6.55
CA SER A 253 8.85 25.88 6.82
C SER A 253 8.36 24.47 7.18
N ARG A 254 9.20 23.45 7.05
CA ARG A 254 8.84 22.07 7.33
C ARG A 254 9.47 21.59 8.63
N PRO A 255 8.78 20.73 9.37
CA PRO A 255 9.34 20.18 10.61
C PRO A 255 10.47 19.19 10.32
N ASP A 256 11.42 19.14 11.25
CA ASP A 256 12.39 18.05 11.37
C ASP A 256 11.87 17.01 12.36
N GLY A 257 12.22 15.74 12.16
CA GLY A 257 11.89 14.70 13.15
C GLY A 257 12.53 13.36 12.84
N ASP A 258 12.61 12.55 13.87
CA ASP A 258 13.07 11.17 13.81
C ASP A 258 12.01 10.26 14.43
N VAL A 259 11.87 9.05 13.92
CA VAL A 259 11.00 8.01 14.47
C VAL A 259 11.77 6.70 14.57
N TRP A 260 11.58 5.97 15.64
CA TRP A 260 11.94 4.57 15.71
C TRP A 260 10.74 3.73 16.12
N GLY A 261 10.74 2.47 15.71
CA GLY A 261 9.65 1.56 16.04
C GLY A 261 10.10 0.13 16.16
N ILE A 262 9.30 -0.63 16.88
CA ILE A 262 9.38 -2.07 17.00
C ILE A 262 8.00 -2.67 16.82
N THR A 263 7.92 -3.75 16.06
CA THR A 263 6.69 -4.55 15.94
C THR A 263 7.00 -6.02 16.18
N GLY A 264 5.99 -6.78 16.54
CA GLY A 264 6.07 -8.23 16.62
C GLY A 264 4.71 -8.89 16.60
N SER A 265 4.67 -10.09 16.03
CA SER A 265 3.52 -10.95 16.05
C SER A 265 3.87 -12.35 16.56
N TYR A 266 2.89 -13.04 17.12
CA TYR A 266 3.00 -14.43 17.50
C TYR A 266 1.72 -15.19 17.17
N THR A 267 1.85 -16.24 16.35
CA THR A 267 0.74 -17.08 15.91
C THR A 267 0.68 -18.37 16.72
N LEU A 268 -0.44 -18.59 17.38
CA LEU A 268 -0.74 -19.80 18.12
C LEU A 268 -1.93 -20.51 17.47
N SER A 269 -1.68 -21.52 16.66
CA SER A 269 -2.70 -22.19 15.82
C SER A 269 -3.37 -21.18 14.88
N ASP A 270 -4.61 -20.84 15.11
CA ASP A 270 -5.41 -19.94 14.28
C ASP A 270 -5.53 -18.52 14.86
N LEU A 271 -4.79 -18.24 15.95
CA LEU A 271 -4.83 -16.98 16.65
C LEU A 271 -3.48 -16.28 16.53
N THR A 272 -3.47 -15.03 16.05
CA THR A 272 -2.28 -14.18 15.98
C THR A 272 -2.43 -13.02 16.96
N LEU A 273 -1.44 -12.84 17.82
CA LEU A 273 -1.29 -11.70 18.70
C LEU A 273 -0.28 -10.73 18.08
N ILE A 274 -0.54 -9.44 18.14
CA ILE A 274 0.25 -8.41 17.51
C ILE A 274 0.50 -7.30 18.49
N ALA A 275 1.71 -6.74 18.48
CA ALA A 275 2.06 -5.56 19.25
C ALA A 275 3.06 -4.70 18.47
N ALA A 276 2.86 -3.39 18.48
CA ALA A 276 3.81 -2.44 17.91
C ALA A 276 3.95 -1.20 18.79
N PHE A 277 5.07 -0.52 18.61
CA PHE A 277 5.40 0.73 19.28
C PHE A 277 6.18 1.62 18.32
N ASN A 278 5.82 2.89 18.28
CA ASN A 278 6.59 3.96 17.65
C ASN A 278 6.82 5.10 18.64
N ASP A 279 7.95 5.78 18.49
CA ASP A 279 8.35 6.95 19.27
C ASP A 279 8.94 7.99 18.31
N VAL A 280 8.27 9.14 18.22
CA VAL A 280 8.64 10.28 17.37
C VAL A 280 9.29 11.34 18.23
N SER A 281 10.38 11.91 17.74
CA SER A 281 10.99 13.13 18.26
C SER A 281 10.94 14.19 17.17
N GLY A 282 10.35 15.33 17.43
CA GLY A 282 9.96 16.31 16.41
C GLY A 282 8.72 15.87 15.66
N THR A 283 8.66 16.04 14.34
CA THR A 283 7.49 15.67 13.53
C THR A 283 7.94 14.90 12.28
N VAL A 284 7.27 13.81 11.97
CA VAL A 284 7.52 12.99 10.76
C VAL A 284 6.30 13.00 9.83
N THR A 285 6.47 12.56 8.59
CA THR A 285 5.40 12.44 7.60
C THR A 285 5.29 11.03 7.04
N ASN A 286 4.08 10.61 6.70
CA ASN A 286 3.82 9.42 5.89
C ASN A 286 4.38 9.57 4.46
N GLY A 287 4.42 10.79 3.94
CA GLY A 287 4.87 11.05 2.58
C GLY A 287 3.71 11.17 1.60
N PHE A 288 3.66 10.29 0.60
CA PHE A 288 2.66 10.26 -0.47
C PHE A 288 1.94 8.90 -0.45
N GLY A 289 1.06 8.69 0.52
CA GLY A 289 0.33 7.47 0.79
C GLY A 289 0.14 7.22 2.29
N GLY A 290 -0.26 6.01 2.67
CA GLY A 290 -0.54 5.62 4.06
C GLY A 290 0.68 5.60 4.98
N GLY A 291 1.89 5.53 4.40
CA GLY A 291 3.16 5.60 5.13
C GLY A 291 3.61 4.29 5.76
N PRO A 292 4.85 4.27 6.32
CA PRO A 292 5.51 3.02 6.70
C PRO A 292 5.45 2.69 8.19
N TYR A 293 4.74 3.46 9.03
CA TYR A 293 4.90 3.35 10.48
C TYR A 293 4.10 2.19 11.08
N PHE A 294 4.72 1.46 12.02
CA PHE A 294 4.17 0.23 12.60
C PHE A 294 2.90 0.40 13.43
N THR A 295 2.57 1.61 13.83
CA THR A 295 1.40 1.93 14.63
C THR A 295 0.30 2.66 13.86
N SER A 296 0.33 2.59 12.52
CA SER A 296 -0.79 3.08 11.71
C SER A 296 -2.05 2.23 11.93
N ALA A 297 -3.18 2.89 12.11
CA ALA A 297 -4.52 2.32 12.22
C ALA A 297 -5.30 2.51 10.90
N ASP A 298 -6.61 2.29 10.87
CA ASP A 298 -7.40 2.46 9.63
C ASP A 298 -7.46 3.92 9.18
N ASP A 299 -7.55 4.85 10.13
CA ASP A 299 -7.64 6.29 9.86
C ASP A 299 -6.46 7.06 10.45
N HIS A 300 -6.13 6.83 11.71
CA HIS A 300 -5.06 7.56 12.39
C HIS A 300 -3.69 6.94 12.19
N THR A 301 -2.71 7.82 12.00
CA THR A 301 -1.30 7.45 11.93
C THR A 301 -0.47 8.33 12.86
N ILE A 302 0.80 7.96 13.07
CA ILE A 302 1.69 8.71 13.99
C ILE A 302 2.27 9.97 13.35
N ASP A 303 1.99 10.26 12.09
CA ASP A 303 2.55 11.39 11.38
C ASP A 303 1.87 12.73 11.73
N GLY A 304 2.56 13.83 11.46
CA GLY A 304 2.03 15.19 11.60
C GLY A 304 1.95 15.72 13.04
N VAL A 305 2.17 14.89 14.07
CA VAL A 305 2.12 15.29 15.48
C VAL A 305 3.53 15.33 16.06
N GLU A 306 3.84 16.39 16.84
CA GLU A 306 5.15 16.61 17.43
C GLU A 306 5.36 15.73 18.69
N ASP A 307 6.53 15.07 18.78
CA ASP A 307 6.98 14.28 19.94
C ASP A 307 6.00 13.15 20.35
N GLN A 308 5.26 12.56 19.40
CA GLN A 308 4.22 11.56 19.64
C GLN A 308 4.78 10.15 19.88
N GLN A 309 4.17 9.43 20.84
CA GLN A 309 4.34 7.99 21.00
C GLN A 309 3.04 7.27 20.68
N ALA A 310 3.15 6.06 20.12
CA ALA A 310 1.99 5.21 19.87
C ALA A 310 2.27 3.75 20.23
N VAL A 311 1.26 3.08 20.79
CA VAL A 311 1.26 1.65 21.10
C VAL A 311 0.09 0.99 20.38
N ALA A 312 0.37 0.03 19.52
CA ALA A 312 -0.66 -0.78 18.87
C ALA A 312 -0.70 -2.19 19.49
N LEU A 313 -1.91 -2.68 19.79
CA LEU A 313 -2.17 -4.04 20.26
C LEU A 313 -3.27 -4.65 19.42
N GLY A 314 -3.00 -5.82 18.83
CA GLY A 314 -3.95 -6.51 17.96
C GLY A 314 -4.11 -7.99 18.26
N ILE A 315 -5.27 -8.51 17.87
CA ILE A 315 -5.58 -9.93 17.89
C ILE A 315 -6.33 -10.29 16.62
N GLU A 316 -5.89 -11.33 15.92
CA GLU A 316 -6.51 -11.84 14.71
C GLU A 316 -6.82 -13.32 14.84
N TYR A 317 -7.96 -13.75 14.32
CA TYR A 317 -8.38 -15.15 14.30
C TYR A 317 -8.76 -15.60 12.88
N ALA A 318 -8.12 -16.66 12.41
CA ALA A 318 -8.31 -17.26 11.07
C ALA A 318 -8.69 -18.76 11.12
N GLY A 319 -9.31 -19.22 12.21
CA GLY A 319 -9.70 -20.64 12.39
C GLY A 319 -11.00 -21.03 11.71
N VAL A 320 -11.66 -20.15 10.98
CA VAL A 320 -12.83 -20.45 10.14
C VAL A 320 -12.42 -20.33 8.69
N GLU A 321 -12.68 -21.36 7.89
CA GLU A 321 -12.35 -21.37 6.46
C GLU A 321 -12.90 -20.12 5.76
N ALA A 322 -12.04 -19.46 5.00
CA ALA A 322 -12.35 -18.26 4.24
C ALA A 322 -12.72 -17.00 5.08
N LEU A 323 -12.63 -17.07 6.41
CA LEU A 323 -12.94 -15.94 7.29
C LEU A 323 -11.75 -15.58 8.18
N LYS A 324 -11.34 -14.32 8.13
CA LYS A 324 -10.41 -13.69 9.03
C LYS A 324 -11.15 -12.59 9.79
N VAL A 325 -10.98 -12.52 11.10
CA VAL A 325 -11.52 -11.43 11.92
C VAL A 325 -10.45 -10.95 12.88
N GLY A 326 -10.47 -9.67 13.22
CA GLY A 326 -9.50 -9.11 14.14
C GLY A 326 -9.98 -7.85 14.84
N VAL A 327 -9.18 -7.45 15.82
CA VAL A 327 -9.27 -6.16 16.51
C VAL A 327 -7.88 -5.61 16.64
N LEU A 328 -7.71 -4.35 16.27
CA LEU A 328 -6.51 -3.54 16.49
C LEU A 328 -6.91 -2.35 17.36
N HIS A 329 -6.13 -2.05 18.40
CA HIS A 329 -6.26 -0.84 19.19
C HIS A 329 -4.93 -0.10 19.17
N VAL A 330 -4.97 1.18 18.85
CA VAL A 330 -3.80 2.07 18.86
C VAL A 330 -4.04 3.18 19.84
N ASP A 331 -3.13 3.29 20.81
CA ASP A 331 -3.11 4.33 21.86
C ASP A 331 -2.03 5.35 21.47
N PHE A 332 -2.46 6.54 21.10
CA PHE A 332 -1.60 7.69 20.82
C PHE A 332 -1.55 8.59 22.05
N ASP A 333 -0.37 8.97 22.52
CA ASP A 333 -0.21 9.80 23.72
C ASP A 333 -0.60 11.28 23.50
N GLU A 334 -0.58 11.72 22.23
CA GLU A 334 -1.11 13.01 21.80
C GLU A 334 -2.11 12.75 20.64
N GLY A 335 -3.38 13.07 20.84
CA GLY A 335 -4.44 12.86 19.85
C GLY A 335 -5.45 11.78 20.20
N ALA A 336 -6.28 11.41 19.24
CA ALA A 336 -7.35 10.44 19.43
C ALA A 336 -6.84 9.00 19.30
N ASN A 337 -7.29 8.14 20.21
CA ASN A 337 -7.05 6.71 20.12
C ASN A 337 -7.99 6.07 19.11
N GLU A 338 -7.57 4.97 18.51
CA GLU A 338 -8.37 4.27 17.52
C GLU A 338 -8.50 2.79 17.82
N THR A 339 -9.68 2.24 17.56
CA THR A 339 -9.94 0.80 17.67
C THR A 339 -10.68 0.30 16.43
N ASP A 340 -10.01 -0.57 15.68
CA ASP A 340 -10.54 -1.19 14.48
C ASP A 340 -11.04 -2.59 14.77
N TYR A 341 -12.30 -2.86 14.43
CA TYR A 341 -12.89 -4.21 14.42
C TYR A 341 -13.13 -4.61 12.97
N TYR A 342 -12.45 -5.62 12.51
CA TYR A 342 -12.52 -5.98 11.09
C TYR A 342 -12.81 -7.45 10.82
N GLY A 343 -13.38 -7.70 9.65
CA GLY A 343 -13.60 -9.04 9.14
C GLY A 343 -13.48 -9.09 7.63
N VAL A 344 -12.72 -10.07 7.13
CA VAL A 344 -12.58 -10.37 5.71
C VAL A 344 -13.13 -11.74 5.42
N TYR A 345 -14.03 -11.85 4.44
CA TYR A 345 -14.56 -13.12 3.98
C TYR A 345 -14.27 -13.33 2.49
N GLU A 346 -13.52 -14.37 2.17
CA GLU A 346 -13.17 -14.78 0.81
C GLU A 346 -14.17 -15.80 0.28
N PHE A 347 -15.15 -15.37 -0.51
CA PHE A 347 -16.12 -16.29 -1.13
C PHE A 347 -15.45 -17.28 -2.10
N ASN A 348 -14.43 -16.84 -2.77
CA ASN A 348 -13.54 -17.61 -3.67
C ASN A 348 -12.34 -16.74 -4.06
N ASP A 349 -11.41 -17.30 -4.88
CA ASP A 349 -10.18 -16.65 -5.34
C ASP A 349 -10.38 -15.29 -6.05
N ARG A 350 -11.61 -14.87 -6.35
CA ARG A 350 -11.93 -13.67 -7.10
C ARG A 350 -12.87 -12.71 -6.38
N LEU A 351 -13.60 -13.18 -5.40
CA LEU A 351 -14.61 -12.39 -4.69
C LEU A 351 -14.33 -12.42 -3.20
N ALA A 352 -14.08 -11.26 -2.64
CA ALA A 352 -13.94 -11.05 -1.23
C ALA A 352 -14.76 -9.85 -0.75
N MET A 353 -15.07 -9.85 0.54
CA MET A 353 -15.81 -8.80 1.22
C MET A 353 -15.08 -8.47 2.52
N GLU A 354 -14.89 -7.19 2.77
CA GLU A 354 -14.32 -6.64 3.99
C GLU A 354 -15.36 -5.78 4.70
N LEU A 355 -15.45 -5.93 6.00
CA LEU A 355 -16.21 -5.07 6.90
C LEU A 355 -15.26 -4.57 7.98
N ILE A 356 -15.22 -3.28 8.19
CA ILE A 356 -14.50 -2.64 9.29
C ILE A 356 -15.44 -1.70 10.04
N TYR A 357 -15.31 -1.69 11.37
CA TYR A 357 -15.85 -0.67 12.26
C TYR A 357 -14.68 -0.03 12.99
N THR A 358 -14.50 1.25 12.79
CA THR A 358 -13.45 2.07 13.37
C THR A 358 -14.06 3.03 14.39
N ASP A 359 -13.57 2.96 15.62
CA ASP A 359 -13.91 3.84 16.75
C ASP A 359 -12.70 4.76 17.01
N MET A 360 -12.81 6.03 16.63
CA MET A 360 -11.76 7.04 16.76
C MET A 360 -11.87 7.83 18.06
N HIS A 361 -12.62 7.33 19.03
CA HIS A 361 -12.77 7.90 20.38
C HIS A 361 -13.35 9.32 20.38
N GLU A 362 -12.53 10.34 20.17
CA GLU A 362 -12.91 11.75 20.25
C GLU A 362 -13.26 12.34 18.87
N ASP A 363 -12.97 11.60 17.76
CA ASP A 363 -13.18 12.06 16.39
C ASP A 363 -14.38 11.37 15.70
N GLY A 364 -15.12 10.54 16.45
CA GLY A 364 -16.30 9.85 15.95
C GLY A 364 -16.05 8.38 15.61
N ASP A 365 -16.91 7.79 14.79
CA ASP A 365 -16.78 6.41 14.33
C ASP A 365 -17.28 6.22 12.90
N PHE A 366 -16.89 5.12 12.28
CA PHE A 366 -17.48 4.71 11.01
C PHE A 366 -17.55 3.20 10.85
N VAL A 367 -18.47 2.77 9.99
CA VAL A 367 -18.55 1.41 9.46
C VAL A 367 -18.33 1.44 7.97
N ARG A 368 -17.32 0.70 7.48
CA ARG A 368 -17.04 0.55 6.05
C ARG A 368 -17.21 -0.90 5.60
N LEU A 369 -17.95 -1.09 4.51
CA LEU A 369 -18.11 -2.37 3.83
C LEU A 369 -17.57 -2.25 2.42
N MET A 370 -16.57 -3.06 2.08
CA MET A 370 -16.00 -3.13 0.73
C MET A 370 -16.19 -4.53 0.16
N THR A 371 -16.61 -4.61 -1.11
CA THR A 371 -16.67 -5.86 -1.87
C THR A 371 -15.83 -5.72 -3.12
N ASN A 372 -14.94 -6.68 -3.35
CA ASN A 372 -14.01 -6.67 -4.46
C ASN A 372 -14.13 -7.96 -5.28
N TYR A 373 -14.31 -7.84 -6.61
CA TYR A 373 -14.35 -8.96 -7.55
C TYR A 373 -13.28 -8.78 -8.63
N GLY A 374 -12.25 -9.64 -8.61
CA GLY A 374 -11.14 -9.66 -9.57
C GLY A 374 -11.40 -10.57 -10.79
N PHE A 375 -10.90 -10.21 -11.98
CA PHE A 375 -11.04 -11.00 -13.21
C PHE A 375 -9.84 -10.86 -14.15
#